data_623180fc3ca85e6d96236909fd3bb730
#
_entry.id   623180fc3ca85e6d96236909fd3bb730
#
_cell.length_a   1.000
_cell.length_b   1.000
_cell.length_c   1.000
_cell.angle_alpha   90.00
_cell.angle_beta   90.00
_cell.angle_gamma   90.00
#
_symmetry.space_group_name_H-M   'P 1'
#
loop_
_entity.id
_entity.type
_entity.pdbx_description
1 polymer ?
#
loop_
_entity_poly.entity_id
_entity_poly.type
_entity_poly.pdbx_seq_one_letter_code
_entity_poly.pdbx_strand_id
1 'polypeptide(L)'
;MAGKSDKEILANSMYEDDPNGNSAPATTKDQESDQRPEVLKATNVAPPSAAPRWGPQNKGAQELASLYSPGKRAQEIICVYTCIGLMIINLILIVRHMRLERISVAIVSALCGIITADFASGLVHWAADTWGSVDLPLIGRNFLRPFREHHLDPTSITRHDFIETNGDNFMVGIPILGYLAHYFYIRSPSEIQLHFGWIAYVFLCSIFVAMTNQIHKWSHTYWGLPRWVLLLQSCHIILPRKHHRIHHVAPHETYFCITTGWLNWPLERIRFWSTFELVIEHFTGLKPRDDDMKWAKKLT
;
A
#
# COMPACT_ATOMS: atom_id res chain seq x y z
N MET A 1 -17.94 22.03 3.83
CA MET A 1 -17.36 22.09 2.48
C MET A 1 -17.78 20.86 1.75
N ALA A 2 -18.36 20.95 0.54
CA ALA A 2 -18.74 19.77 -0.24
C ALA A 2 -17.44 19.08 -0.72
N GLY A 3 -17.25 17.80 -0.36
CA GLY A 3 -16.12 17.01 -0.84
C GLY A 3 -16.19 16.87 -2.37
N LYS A 4 -15.04 16.94 -3.03
CA LYS A 4 -14.94 16.69 -4.47
C LYS A 4 -15.40 15.26 -4.76
N SER A 5 -16.11 15.05 -5.85
CA SER A 5 -16.52 13.71 -6.27
C SER A 5 -15.30 12.88 -6.71
N ASP A 6 -15.38 11.53 -6.57
CA ASP A 6 -14.31 10.62 -7.02
C ASP A 6 -13.90 10.87 -8.49
N LYS A 7 -14.85 11.30 -9.34
CA LYS A 7 -14.59 11.67 -10.73
C LYS A 7 -13.76 12.96 -10.85
N GLU A 8 -14.01 13.95 -9.99
CA GLU A 8 -13.24 15.20 -9.97
C GLU A 8 -11.83 14.98 -9.39
N ILE A 9 -11.71 14.12 -8.37
CA ILE A 9 -10.41 13.72 -7.82
C ILE A 9 -9.60 12.98 -8.89
N LEU A 10 -10.22 12.03 -9.61
CA LEU A 10 -9.58 11.27 -10.68
C LEU A 10 -9.18 12.18 -11.85
N ALA A 11 -10.04 13.12 -12.25
CA ALA A 11 -9.75 14.06 -13.33
C ALA A 11 -8.60 15.01 -12.96
N ASN A 12 -8.61 15.57 -11.73
CA ASN A 12 -7.54 16.43 -11.26
C ASN A 12 -6.21 15.66 -11.11
N SER A 13 -6.23 14.41 -10.66
CA SER A 13 -5.02 13.58 -10.58
C SER A 13 -4.42 13.20 -11.92
N MET A 14 -5.17 13.35 -13.03
CA MET A 14 -4.65 13.13 -14.38
C MET A 14 -3.90 14.36 -14.94
N TYR A 15 -4.10 15.53 -14.33
CA TYR A 15 -3.47 16.80 -14.75
C TYR A 15 -2.38 17.32 -13.78
N GLU A 16 -2.35 16.80 -12.55
CA GLU A 16 -1.20 17.05 -11.68
C GLU A 16 -0.04 16.20 -12.20
N ASP A 17 1.12 16.84 -12.40
CA ASP A 17 2.35 16.24 -12.91
C ASP A 17 2.53 14.84 -12.35
N ASP A 18 2.52 13.84 -13.23
CA ASP A 18 2.83 12.46 -12.88
C ASP A 18 4.17 12.48 -12.14
N PRO A 19 4.22 12.17 -10.83
CA PRO A 19 5.45 12.21 -10.05
C PRO A 19 6.53 11.28 -10.64
N ASN A 20 6.15 10.42 -11.59
CA ASN A 20 7.03 9.50 -12.29
C ASN A 20 7.58 10.05 -13.63
N GLY A 21 7.14 11.24 -14.06
CA GLY A 21 7.59 11.80 -15.35
C GLY A 21 7.21 10.96 -16.58
N ASN A 22 6.21 10.09 -16.47
CA ASN A 22 5.85 9.09 -17.47
C ASN A 22 4.58 9.46 -18.26
N SER A 23 4.10 10.68 -18.17
CA SER A 23 3.06 11.20 -19.04
C SER A 23 3.69 11.41 -20.41
N ALA A 24 3.46 10.49 -21.35
CA ALA A 24 3.76 10.75 -22.75
C ALA A 24 2.98 11.99 -23.18
N PRO A 25 3.60 12.98 -23.84
CA PRO A 25 2.88 14.13 -24.35
C PRO A 25 1.81 13.63 -25.30
N ALA A 26 0.56 14.07 -25.09
CA ALA A 26 -0.51 13.84 -26.05
C ALA A 26 -0.08 14.47 -27.37
N THR A 27 0.17 13.66 -28.39
CA THR A 27 0.40 14.12 -29.73
C THR A 27 -0.90 14.69 -30.25
N THR A 28 -1.12 15.97 -30.09
CA THR A 28 -2.05 16.72 -30.90
C THR A 28 -1.35 17.00 -32.22
N LYS A 29 -1.69 16.22 -33.22
CA LYS A 29 -1.61 16.69 -34.62
C LYS A 29 -2.66 17.78 -34.74
N ASP A 30 -2.23 19.00 -35.07
CA ASP A 30 -2.80 19.79 -36.16
C ASP A 30 -2.19 21.18 -36.19
N GLN A 31 -1.66 21.44 -37.39
CA GLN A 31 -1.61 22.68 -38.19
C GLN A 31 -0.64 23.82 -37.85
N GLU A 32 0.36 23.87 -38.73
CA GLU A 32 0.97 25.01 -39.42
C GLU A 32 0.34 26.38 -39.18
N SER A 33 1.19 27.34 -38.78
CA SER A 33 1.37 28.56 -39.57
C SER A 33 2.66 29.29 -39.11
N ASP A 34 3.49 29.47 -40.11
CA ASP A 34 4.68 30.28 -40.26
C ASP A 34 4.49 31.71 -39.72
N GLN A 35 5.41 32.19 -38.86
CA GLN A 35 5.98 33.54 -38.87
C GLN A 35 7.01 33.70 -37.73
N ARG A 36 8.30 33.77 -38.14
CA ARG A 36 9.37 34.32 -37.28
C ARG A 36 9.27 35.84 -37.19
N PRO A 37 9.68 36.41 -36.03
CA PRO A 37 10.75 37.41 -36.06
C PRO A 37 11.86 37.16 -35.01
N GLU A 38 12.97 37.75 -35.30
CA GLU A 38 14.31 37.67 -34.77
C GLU A 38 14.48 37.93 -33.23
N VAL A 39 15.30 37.11 -32.68
CA VAL A 39 16.50 37.33 -31.85
C VAL A 39 16.54 38.54 -30.93
N LEU A 40 16.33 38.27 -29.63
CA LEU A 40 17.06 38.94 -28.57
C LEU A 40 17.77 37.84 -27.74
N LYS A 41 19.11 37.85 -27.77
CA LYS A 41 19.96 37.04 -26.91
C LYS A 41 19.74 37.46 -25.44
N ALA A 42 18.81 36.82 -24.76
CA ALA A 42 18.77 36.79 -23.30
C ALA A 42 19.70 35.71 -22.87
N THR A 43 20.72 36.07 -22.09
CA THR A 43 21.57 35.17 -21.32
C THR A 43 20.67 34.43 -20.36
N ASN A 44 20.19 33.23 -20.75
CA ASN A 44 19.48 32.31 -19.86
C ASN A 44 20.49 31.74 -18.86
N VAL A 45 20.73 32.45 -17.76
CA VAL A 45 21.14 31.82 -16.52
C VAL A 45 19.84 31.17 -16.01
N ALA A 46 19.70 29.85 -16.21
CA ALA A 46 18.64 29.10 -15.60
C ALA A 46 18.66 29.36 -14.08
N PRO A 47 17.55 29.68 -13.43
CA PRO A 47 17.52 29.82 -11.98
C PRO A 47 18.05 28.50 -11.40
N PRO A 48 18.77 28.54 -10.23
CA PRO A 48 19.25 27.33 -9.60
C PRO A 48 18.08 26.37 -9.46
N SER A 49 18.21 25.16 -10.03
CA SER A 49 17.12 24.18 -10.07
C SER A 49 16.67 23.93 -8.62
N ALA A 50 15.47 24.35 -8.32
CA ALA A 50 14.88 24.05 -7.01
C ALA A 50 14.98 22.54 -6.79
N ALA A 51 15.44 22.12 -5.62
CA ALA A 51 15.58 20.69 -5.30
C ALA A 51 14.24 20.01 -5.55
N PRO A 52 14.23 18.83 -6.21
CA PRO A 52 12.98 18.18 -6.62
C PRO A 52 12.11 17.92 -5.38
N ARG A 53 10.84 18.27 -5.48
CA ARG A 53 9.86 18.14 -4.41
C ARG A 53 9.48 16.68 -4.16
N TRP A 54 9.61 15.82 -5.17
CA TRP A 54 9.19 14.43 -5.22
C TRP A 54 10.23 13.56 -5.93
N GLY A 55 10.15 12.25 -5.67
CA GLY A 55 10.90 11.26 -6.42
C GLY A 55 12.28 10.95 -5.87
N PRO A 56 13.08 10.12 -6.56
CA PRO A 56 14.34 9.57 -6.07
C PRO A 56 15.44 10.61 -5.83
N GLN A 57 15.30 11.81 -6.38
CA GLN A 57 16.23 12.93 -6.17
C GLN A 57 15.86 13.81 -4.96
N ASN A 58 14.72 13.53 -4.30
CA ASN A 58 14.34 14.23 -3.09
C ASN A 58 15.29 13.85 -1.95
N LYS A 59 15.87 14.85 -1.26
CA LYS A 59 16.84 14.62 -0.18
C LYS A 59 16.25 13.83 0.99
N GLY A 60 14.99 14.11 1.35
CA GLY A 60 14.29 13.37 2.41
C GLY A 60 14.08 11.90 2.04
N ALA A 61 13.73 11.58 0.79
CA ALA A 61 13.61 10.21 0.31
C ALA A 61 14.96 9.49 0.38
N GLN A 62 16.07 10.14 -0.01
CA GLN A 62 17.41 9.56 0.06
C GLN A 62 17.86 9.33 1.52
N GLU A 63 17.55 10.25 2.41
CA GLU A 63 17.83 10.11 3.85
C GLU A 63 17.07 8.92 4.43
N LEU A 64 15.76 8.79 4.14
CA LEU A 64 14.94 7.67 4.59
C LEU A 64 15.45 6.34 4.03
N ALA A 65 15.81 6.26 2.76
CA ALA A 65 16.36 5.07 2.14
C ALA A 65 17.69 4.64 2.83
N SER A 66 18.54 5.59 3.23
CA SER A 66 19.82 5.30 3.91
C SER A 66 19.66 4.64 5.29
N LEU A 67 18.48 4.67 5.89
CA LEU A 67 18.18 4.05 7.18
C LEU A 67 18.01 2.52 7.10
N TYR A 68 17.93 1.95 5.89
CA TYR A 68 17.81 0.49 5.69
C TYR A 68 19.12 -0.21 6.06
N SER A 69 19.05 -1.18 6.98
CA SER A 69 20.23 -1.82 7.55
C SER A 69 20.40 -3.28 7.13
N PRO A 70 21.66 -3.83 7.15
CA PRO A 70 21.89 -5.26 6.92
C PRO A 70 21.15 -6.17 7.91
N GLY A 71 20.98 -5.75 9.16
CA GLY A 71 20.21 -6.49 10.17
C GLY A 71 18.71 -6.57 9.80
N LYS A 72 18.16 -5.47 9.29
CA LYS A 72 16.78 -5.43 8.77
C LYS A 72 16.63 -6.40 7.60
N ARG A 73 17.56 -6.40 6.66
CA ARG A 73 17.58 -7.32 5.51
C ARG A 73 17.60 -8.80 5.95
N ALA A 74 18.44 -9.14 6.91
CA ALA A 74 18.52 -10.52 7.43
C ALA A 74 17.20 -10.95 8.09
N GLN A 75 16.58 -10.08 8.90
CA GLN A 75 15.26 -10.31 9.50
C GLN A 75 14.21 -10.59 8.42
N GLU A 76 14.13 -9.76 7.39
CA GLU A 76 13.16 -9.89 6.31
C GLU A 76 13.32 -11.21 5.54
N ILE A 77 14.55 -11.61 5.23
CA ILE A 77 14.84 -12.89 4.58
C ILE A 77 14.27 -14.05 5.41
N ILE A 78 14.58 -14.09 6.71
CA ILE A 78 14.11 -15.14 7.62
C ILE A 78 12.59 -15.15 7.68
N CYS A 79 11.96 -13.97 7.82
CA CYS A 79 10.51 -13.85 7.92
C CYS A 79 9.81 -14.32 6.65
N VAL A 80 10.29 -13.92 5.47
CA VAL A 80 9.69 -14.31 4.19
C VAL A 80 9.75 -15.83 3.99
N TYR A 81 10.91 -16.46 4.14
CA TYR A 81 11.04 -17.90 3.94
C TYR A 81 10.27 -18.70 4.97
N THR A 82 10.29 -18.30 6.24
CA THR A 82 9.52 -18.96 7.31
C THR A 82 8.02 -18.87 7.04
N CYS A 83 7.52 -17.69 6.71
CA CYS A 83 6.10 -17.49 6.45
C CYS A 83 5.63 -18.27 5.21
N ILE A 84 6.40 -18.28 4.11
CA ILE A 84 6.11 -19.09 2.92
C ILE A 84 6.02 -20.56 3.29
N GLY A 85 6.98 -21.09 4.07
CA GLY A 85 6.96 -22.47 4.54
C GLY A 85 5.67 -22.78 5.33
N LEU A 86 5.28 -21.88 6.24
CA LEU A 86 4.04 -22.03 7.00
C LEU A 86 2.79 -21.93 6.12
N MET A 87 2.78 -21.05 5.10
CA MET A 87 1.68 -20.97 4.13
C MET A 87 1.50 -22.31 3.38
N ILE A 88 2.60 -22.89 2.91
CA ILE A 88 2.57 -24.16 2.20
C ILE A 88 2.08 -25.30 3.13
N ILE A 89 2.60 -25.38 4.35
CA ILE A 89 2.18 -26.39 5.33
C ILE A 89 0.68 -26.27 5.59
N ASN A 90 0.18 -25.06 5.91
CA ASN A 90 -1.25 -24.86 6.18
C ASN A 90 -2.11 -25.16 4.95
N LEU A 91 -1.68 -24.79 3.74
CA LEU A 91 -2.39 -25.10 2.51
C LEU A 91 -2.55 -26.62 2.33
N ILE A 92 -1.47 -27.38 2.53
CA ILE A 92 -1.49 -28.85 2.45
C ILE A 92 -2.47 -29.43 3.48
N LEU A 93 -2.43 -28.93 4.71
CA LEU A 93 -3.30 -29.36 5.79
C LEU A 93 -4.77 -29.04 5.51
N ILE A 94 -5.07 -27.84 5.01
CA ILE A 94 -6.42 -27.43 4.61
C ILE A 94 -6.94 -28.31 3.48
N VAL A 95 -6.16 -28.53 2.42
CA VAL A 95 -6.55 -29.38 1.28
C VAL A 95 -6.80 -30.82 1.74
N ARG A 96 -5.94 -31.36 2.61
CA ARG A 96 -6.11 -32.73 3.17
C ARG A 96 -7.40 -32.91 3.97
N HIS A 97 -7.87 -31.86 4.64
CA HIS A 97 -9.08 -31.91 5.46
C HIS A 97 -10.31 -31.30 4.77
N MET A 98 -10.17 -30.82 3.52
CA MET A 98 -11.30 -30.28 2.75
C MET A 98 -12.34 -31.35 2.47
N ARG A 99 -13.62 -31.02 2.67
CA ARG A 99 -14.78 -31.81 2.30
C ARG A 99 -15.70 -31.01 1.40
N LEU A 100 -16.36 -31.67 0.46
CA LEU A 100 -17.27 -31.03 -0.48
C LEU A 100 -18.38 -30.23 0.23
N GLU A 101 -18.90 -30.77 1.33
CA GLU A 101 -19.95 -30.13 2.13
C GLU A 101 -19.48 -28.83 2.82
N ARG A 102 -18.17 -28.60 2.88
CA ARG A 102 -17.55 -27.41 3.51
C ARG A 102 -17.13 -26.33 2.52
N ILE A 103 -17.30 -26.55 1.22
CA ILE A 103 -16.83 -25.58 0.19
C ILE A 103 -17.55 -24.24 0.34
N SER A 104 -18.86 -24.21 0.53
CA SER A 104 -19.61 -22.98 0.69
C SER A 104 -19.16 -22.18 1.92
N VAL A 105 -18.96 -22.87 3.05
CA VAL A 105 -18.44 -22.27 4.28
C VAL A 105 -17.03 -21.73 4.05
N ALA A 106 -16.17 -22.48 3.37
CA ALA A 106 -14.81 -22.03 3.06
C ALA A 106 -14.79 -20.78 2.18
N ILE A 107 -15.66 -20.69 1.16
CA ILE A 107 -15.76 -19.52 0.29
C ILE A 107 -16.21 -18.29 1.07
N VAL A 108 -17.28 -18.40 1.86
CA VAL A 108 -17.77 -17.27 2.67
C VAL A 108 -16.70 -16.81 3.67
N SER A 109 -16.06 -17.76 4.35
CA SER A 109 -14.99 -17.47 5.30
C SER A 109 -13.78 -16.82 4.64
N ALA A 110 -13.42 -17.26 3.43
CA ALA A 110 -12.35 -16.66 2.63
C ALA A 110 -12.68 -15.20 2.29
N LEU A 111 -13.89 -14.91 1.83
CA LEU A 111 -14.34 -13.54 1.53
C LEU A 111 -14.28 -12.65 2.79
N CYS A 112 -14.75 -13.14 3.93
CA CYS A 112 -14.62 -12.44 5.21
C CYS A 112 -13.17 -12.17 5.57
N GLY A 113 -12.28 -13.15 5.37
CA GLY A 113 -10.83 -13.00 5.61
C GLY A 113 -10.19 -11.93 4.72
N ILE A 114 -10.56 -11.89 3.44
CA ILE A 114 -10.08 -10.89 2.48
C ILE A 114 -10.55 -9.48 2.89
N ILE A 115 -11.83 -9.33 3.25
CA ILE A 115 -12.40 -8.05 3.71
C ILE A 115 -11.70 -7.58 4.99
N THR A 116 -11.44 -8.51 5.92
CA THR A 116 -10.70 -8.19 7.16
C THR A 116 -9.27 -7.75 6.86
N ALA A 117 -8.57 -8.40 5.93
CA ALA A 117 -7.23 -8.01 5.50
C ALA A 117 -7.23 -6.62 4.83
N ASP A 118 -8.24 -6.33 4.00
CA ASP A 118 -8.40 -5.02 3.36
C ASP A 118 -8.59 -3.92 4.40
N PHE A 119 -9.49 -4.13 5.38
CA PHE A 119 -9.69 -3.20 6.49
C PHE A 119 -8.43 -3.02 7.34
N ALA A 120 -7.76 -4.12 7.70
CA ALA A 120 -6.53 -4.08 8.50
C ALA A 120 -5.41 -3.32 7.77
N SER A 121 -5.27 -3.52 6.45
CA SER A 121 -4.31 -2.75 5.65
C SER A 121 -4.62 -1.26 5.68
N GLY A 122 -5.89 -0.88 5.56
CA GLY A 122 -6.33 0.51 5.65
C GLY A 122 -6.08 1.11 7.03
N LEU A 123 -6.33 0.36 8.10
CA LEU A 123 -6.12 0.84 9.47
C LEU A 123 -4.63 1.11 9.74
N VAL A 124 -3.74 0.20 9.35
CA VAL A 124 -2.28 0.37 9.51
C VAL A 124 -1.77 1.53 8.66
N HIS A 125 -2.19 1.60 7.40
CA HIS A 125 -1.80 2.66 6.48
C HIS A 125 -2.25 4.03 6.99
N TRP A 126 -3.54 4.17 7.33
CA TRP A 126 -4.09 5.38 7.92
C TRP A 126 -3.34 5.83 9.18
N ALA A 127 -3.08 4.90 10.12
CA ALA A 127 -2.37 5.23 11.35
C ALA A 127 -0.92 5.67 11.09
N ALA A 128 -0.23 4.98 10.16
CA ALA A 128 1.13 5.31 9.75
C ALA A 128 1.23 6.68 9.08
N ASP A 129 0.29 6.99 8.18
CA ASP A 129 0.28 8.26 7.46
C ASP A 129 -0.18 9.43 8.32
N THR A 130 -1.04 9.17 9.29
CA THR A 130 -1.65 10.25 10.10
C THR A 130 -0.77 10.66 11.28
N TRP A 131 -0.18 9.69 12.00
CA TRP A 131 0.63 9.95 13.22
C TRP A 131 1.98 9.24 13.22
N GLY A 132 2.31 8.47 12.18
CA GLY A 132 3.57 7.74 12.12
C GLY A 132 4.76 8.69 12.02
N SER A 133 5.75 8.55 12.93
CA SER A 133 7.03 9.25 12.86
C SER A 133 8.19 8.28 12.82
N VAL A 134 9.20 8.58 12.01
CA VAL A 134 10.46 7.80 11.95
C VAL A 134 11.28 7.94 13.23
N ASP A 135 10.99 8.95 14.05
CA ASP A 135 11.66 9.20 15.31
C ASP A 135 11.11 8.31 16.46
N LEU A 136 10.03 7.57 16.23
CA LEU A 136 9.48 6.63 17.22
C LEU A 136 10.47 5.51 17.53
N PRO A 137 10.79 5.26 18.82
CA PRO A 137 11.71 4.19 19.19
C PRO A 137 11.22 2.83 18.67
N LEU A 138 12.14 1.99 18.20
CA LEU A 138 11.94 0.62 17.71
C LEU A 138 11.12 0.50 16.41
N ILE A 139 9.98 1.17 16.29
CA ILE A 139 9.06 1.03 15.16
C ILE A 139 9.28 2.08 14.07
N GLY A 140 9.77 3.28 14.40
CA GLY A 140 9.89 4.38 13.46
C GLY A 140 10.74 4.03 12.24
N ARG A 141 11.99 3.67 12.45
CA ARG A 141 12.95 3.36 11.38
C ARG A 141 12.65 2.04 10.65
N ASN A 142 12.06 1.07 11.36
CA ASN A 142 11.86 -0.26 10.81
C ASN A 142 10.52 -0.41 10.08
N PHE A 143 9.43 0.18 10.60
CA PHE A 143 8.08 0.00 10.08
C PHE A 143 7.46 1.26 9.47
N LEU A 144 7.75 2.46 10.04
CA LEU A 144 7.13 3.70 9.58
C LEU A 144 7.92 4.40 8.47
N ARG A 145 9.26 4.18 8.44
CA ARG A 145 10.12 4.71 7.39
C ARG A 145 9.60 4.43 5.97
N PRO A 146 9.22 3.19 5.60
CA PRO A 146 8.75 2.90 4.25
C PRO A 146 7.52 3.71 3.84
N PHE A 147 6.59 3.98 4.75
CA PHE A 147 5.40 4.82 4.48
C PHE A 147 5.82 6.26 4.16
N ARG A 148 6.71 6.85 4.97
CA ARG A 148 7.19 8.23 4.74
C ARG A 148 8.02 8.35 3.46
N GLU A 149 8.91 7.39 3.19
CA GLU A 149 9.68 7.33 1.95
C GLU A 149 8.75 7.25 0.74
N HIS A 150 7.73 6.39 0.82
CA HIS A 150 6.77 6.16 -0.24
C HIS A 150 5.95 7.42 -0.60
N HIS A 151 5.57 8.25 0.37
CA HIS A 151 4.88 9.51 0.11
C HIS A 151 5.79 10.57 -0.53
N LEU A 152 7.08 10.54 -0.25
CA LEU A 152 8.06 11.43 -0.89
C LEU A 152 8.51 10.91 -2.25
N ASP A 153 8.56 9.59 -2.41
CA ASP A 153 8.90 8.91 -3.66
C ASP A 153 7.98 7.70 -3.85
N PRO A 154 6.78 7.88 -4.43
CA PRO A 154 5.84 6.78 -4.67
C PRO A 154 6.41 5.64 -5.54
N THR A 155 7.52 5.91 -6.25
CA THR A 155 8.21 4.90 -7.06
C THR A 155 9.20 4.06 -6.27
N SER A 156 9.56 4.44 -5.05
CA SER A 156 10.55 3.73 -4.23
C SER A 156 10.19 2.25 -4.08
N ILE A 157 8.95 1.94 -3.76
CA ILE A 157 8.44 0.58 -3.59
C ILE A 157 8.62 -0.29 -4.86
N THR A 158 8.61 0.32 -6.05
CA THR A 158 8.79 -0.44 -7.30
C THR A 158 10.23 -0.88 -7.52
N ARG A 159 11.20 -0.22 -6.87
CA ARG A 159 12.64 -0.54 -6.93
C ARG A 159 13.07 -1.57 -5.89
N HIS A 160 12.33 -1.71 -4.79
CA HIS A 160 12.60 -2.72 -3.77
C HIS A 160 12.42 -4.13 -4.34
N ASP A 161 13.18 -5.09 -3.89
CA ASP A 161 12.96 -6.49 -4.27
C ASP A 161 11.79 -7.12 -3.50
N PHE A 162 11.50 -8.40 -3.75
CA PHE A 162 10.40 -9.09 -3.10
C PHE A 162 10.56 -9.19 -1.58
N ILE A 163 11.79 -9.38 -1.10
CA ILE A 163 12.09 -9.54 0.33
C ILE A 163 11.84 -8.22 1.07
N GLU A 164 12.44 -7.12 0.60
CA GLU A 164 12.30 -5.80 1.21
C GLU A 164 10.85 -5.31 1.17
N THR A 165 10.15 -5.57 0.05
CA THR A 165 8.75 -5.17 -0.09
C THR A 165 7.84 -5.88 0.93
N ASN A 166 8.10 -7.16 1.23
CA ASN A 166 7.14 -8.00 1.93
C ASN A 166 7.57 -8.46 3.32
N GLY A 167 8.84 -8.28 3.71
CA GLY A 167 9.41 -8.88 4.92
C GLY A 167 8.61 -8.60 6.19
N ASP A 168 8.15 -7.38 6.40
CA ASP A 168 7.40 -6.99 7.58
C ASP A 168 5.98 -7.60 7.62
N ASN A 169 5.29 -7.60 6.49
CA ASN A 169 3.96 -8.19 6.41
C ASN A 169 4.01 -9.71 6.59
N PHE A 170 5.05 -10.36 6.06
CA PHE A 170 5.28 -11.79 6.24
C PHE A 170 5.61 -12.10 7.71
N MET A 171 6.35 -11.24 8.40
CA MET A 171 6.62 -11.39 9.84
C MET A 171 5.33 -11.45 10.66
N VAL A 172 4.36 -10.59 10.38
CA VAL A 172 3.05 -10.58 11.06
C VAL A 172 2.29 -11.90 10.84
N GLY A 173 2.44 -12.54 9.69
CA GLY A 173 1.80 -13.82 9.36
C GLY A 173 2.35 -15.02 10.15
N ILE A 174 3.63 -14.99 10.57
CA ILE A 174 4.31 -16.14 11.19
C ILE A 174 3.59 -16.67 12.43
N PRO A 175 3.29 -15.86 13.47
CA PRO A 175 2.65 -16.40 14.69
C PRO A 175 1.25 -16.95 14.42
N ILE A 176 0.51 -16.32 13.50
CA ILE A 176 -0.86 -16.71 13.16
C ILE A 176 -0.85 -18.05 12.41
N LEU A 177 -0.04 -18.16 11.37
CA LEU A 177 0.09 -19.39 10.58
C LEU A 177 0.77 -20.51 11.37
N GLY A 178 1.70 -20.19 12.27
CA GLY A 178 2.30 -21.15 13.19
C GLY A 178 1.27 -21.73 14.16
N TYR A 179 0.42 -20.87 14.73
CA TYR A 179 -0.70 -21.33 15.55
C TYR A 179 -1.68 -22.19 14.77
N LEU A 180 -2.00 -21.81 13.53
CA LEU A 180 -2.91 -22.57 12.69
C LEU A 180 -2.35 -23.97 12.35
N ALA A 181 -1.07 -24.07 12.01
CA ALA A 181 -0.41 -25.37 11.79
C ALA A 181 -0.39 -26.23 13.08
N HIS A 182 -0.09 -25.61 14.23
CA HIS A 182 -0.17 -26.27 15.53
C HIS A 182 -1.60 -26.76 15.84
N TYR A 183 -2.62 -25.97 15.51
CA TYR A 183 -4.03 -26.32 15.68
C TYR A 183 -4.37 -27.64 14.95
N PHE A 184 -3.94 -27.80 13.70
CA PHE A 184 -4.11 -29.05 12.96
C PHE A 184 -3.41 -30.26 13.61
N TYR A 185 -2.30 -30.03 14.28
CA TYR A 185 -1.55 -31.08 14.95
C TYR A 185 -2.23 -31.58 16.23
N ILE A 186 -2.82 -30.68 17.03
CA ILE A 186 -3.37 -31.02 18.35
C ILE A 186 -4.86 -31.39 18.33
N ARG A 187 -5.60 -31.08 17.25
CA ARG A 187 -7.04 -31.27 17.18
C ARG A 187 -7.43 -32.52 16.43
N SER A 188 -8.53 -33.13 16.88
CA SER A 188 -9.12 -34.30 16.19
C SER A 188 -9.70 -33.91 14.83
N PRO A 189 -9.82 -34.86 13.89
CA PRO A 189 -10.44 -34.58 12.58
C PRO A 189 -11.86 -34.01 12.69
N SER A 190 -12.64 -34.39 13.70
CA SER A 190 -13.99 -33.87 13.95
C SER A 190 -13.98 -32.41 14.40
N GLU A 191 -13.06 -32.03 15.28
CA GLU A 191 -12.89 -30.63 15.69
C GLU A 191 -12.41 -29.75 14.53
N ILE A 192 -11.49 -30.27 13.70
CA ILE A 192 -11.04 -29.55 12.48
C ILE A 192 -12.23 -29.28 11.56
N GLN A 193 -13.11 -30.29 11.35
CA GLN A 193 -14.31 -30.11 10.53
C GLN A 193 -15.29 -29.12 11.14
N LEU A 194 -15.45 -29.11 12.46
CA LEU A 194 -16.31 -28.15 13.15
C LEU A 194 -15.84 -26.70 12.94
N HIS A 195 -14.53 -26.47 13.01
CA HIS A 195 -13.93 -25.15 12.90
C HIS A 195 -13.38 -24.83 11.49
N PHE A 196 -13.75 -25.60 10.45
CA PHE A 196 -13.17 -25.46 9.13
C PHE A 196 -13.37 -24.06 8.52
N GLY A 197 -14.52 -23.42 8.79
CA GLY A 197 -14.75 -22.04 8.37
C GLY A 197 -13.77 -21.04 9.01
N TRP A 198 -13.54 -21.18 10.33
CA TRP A 198 -12.54 -20.33 11.03
C TRP A 198 -11.12 -20.56 10.47
N ILE A 199 -10.74 -21.82 10.21
CA ILE A 199 -9.45 -22.18 9.62
C ILE A 199 -9.28 -21.51 8.25
N ALA A 200 -10.29 -21.62 7.37
CA ALA A 200 -10.27 -20.98 6.06
C ALA A 200 -10.18 -19.46 6.14
N TYR A 201 -10.95 -18.85 7.04
CA TYR A 201 -10.92 -17.41 7.33
C TYR A 201 -9.52 -16.95 7.74
N VAL A 202 -8.93 -17.57 8.78
CA VAL A 202 -7.62 -17.18 9.31
C VAL A 202 -6.54 -17.37 8.25
N PHE A 203 -6.57 -18.47 7.49
CA PHE A 203 -5.59 -18.74 6.45
C PHE A 203 -5.63 -17.67 5.35
N LEU A 204 -6.81 -17.42 4.78
CA LEU A 204 -6.94 -16.45 3.68
C LEU A 204 -6.68 -15.01 4.15
N CYS A 205 -7.14 -14.65 5.35
CA CYS A 205 -6.79 -13.37 5.96
C CYS A 205 -5.27 -13.20 6.05
N SER A 206 -4.56 -14.22 6.57
CA SER A 206 -3.09 -14.19 6.68
C SER A 206 -2.38 -14.09 5.33
N ILE A 207 -2.86 -14.78 4.29
CA ILE A 207 -2.31 -14.67 2.93
C ILE A 207 -2.45 -13.23 2.41
N PHE A 208 -3.64 -12.63 2.52
CA PHE A 208 -3.88 -11.29 2.01
C PHE A 208 -3.14 -10.21 2.81
N VAL A 209 -3.04 -10.35 4.14
CA VAL A 209 -2.20 -9.48 4.98
C VAL A 209 -0.73 -9.58 4.55
N ALA A 210 -0.21 -10.78 4.40
CA ALA A 210 1.18 -10.97 3.97
C ALA A 210 1.46 -10.38 2.58
N MET A 211 0.51 -10.49 1.65
CA MET A 211 0.66 -10.02 0.27
C MET A 211 0.30 -8.53 0.09
N THR A 212 -0.14 -7.83 1.12
CA THR A 212 -0.59 -6.43 1.03
C THR A 212 0.44 -5.53 0.36
N ASN A 213 1.70 -5.55 0.82
CA ASN A 213 2.74 -4.70 0.25
C ASN A 213 3.11 -5.09 -1.19
N GLN A 214 3.03 -6.37 -1.53
CA GLN A 214 3.22 -6.80 -2.92
C GLN A 214 2.10 -6.30 -3.84
N ILE A 215 0.87 -6.34 -3.37
CA ILE A 215 -0.29 -5.81 -4.10
C ILE A 215 -0.15 -4.29 -4.24
N HIS A 216 0.23 -3.60 -3.17
CA HIS A 216 0.53 -2.17 -3.15
C HIS A 216 1.63 -1.82 -4.17
N LYS A 217 2.75 -2.55 -4.18
CA LYS A 217 3.79 -2.40 -5.21
C LYS A 217 3.24 -2.54 -6.62
N TRP A 218 2.38 -3.53 -6.88
CA TRP A 218 1.75 -3.70 -8.20
C TRP A 218 0.83 -2.53 -8.56
N SER A 219 0.21 -1.86 -7.60
CA SER A 219 -0.60 -0.65 -7.88
C SER A 219 0.24 0.56 -8.29
N HIS A 220 1.54 0.58 -7.95
CA HIS A 220 2.52 1.58 -8.39
C HIS A 220 3.30 1.19 -9.64
N THR A 221 3.19 -0.06 -10.10
CA THR A 221 3.95 -0.54 -11.25
C THR A 221 3.17 -0.32 -12.55
N TYR A 222 3.64 0.57 -13.40
CA TYR A 222 2.94 0.95 -14.65
C TYR A 222 3.27 0.03 -15.82
N TRP A 223 4.48 -0.54 -15.87
CA TRP A 223 4.97 -1.41 -16.96
C TRP A 223 5.56 -2.70 -16.43
N GLY A 224 5.55 -3.72 -17.27
CA GLY A 224 6.20 -4.99 -16.96
C GLY A 224 5.42 -5.91 -16.00
N LEU A 225 4.18 -5.56 -15.63
CA LEU A 225 3.36 -6.46 -14.81
C LEU A 225 2.95 -7.70 -15.61
N PRO A 226 2.99 -8.89 -14.97
CA PRO A 226 2.46 -10.11 -15.56
C PRO A 226 0.96 -9.98 -15.90
N ARG A 227 0.53 -10.62 -16.99
CA ARG A 227 -0.88 -10.56 -17.45
C ARG A 227 -1.88 -11.00 -16.39
N TRP A 228 -1.51 -11.99 -15.56
CA TRP A 228 -2.38 -12.46 -14.48
C TRP A 228 -2.58 -11.38 -13.38
N VAL A 229 -1.57 -10.57 -13.06
CA VAL A 229 -1.72 -9.43 -12.13
C VAL A 229 -2.67 -8.40 -12.72
N LEU A 230 -2.51 -8.06 -14.00
CA LEU A 230 -3.41 -7.12 -14.69
C LEU A 230 -4.85 -7.63 -14.71
N LEU A 231 -5.06 -8.95 -14.88
CA LEU A 231 -6.38 -9.57 -14.81
C LEU A 231 -6.96 -9.43 -13.40
N LEU A 232 -6.21 -9.74 -12.35
CA LEU A 232 -6.68 -9.60 -10.97
C LEU A 232 -7.04 -8.15 -10.63
N GLN A 233 -6.25 -7.18 -11.09
CA GLN A 233 -6.56 -5.75 -10.94
C GLN A 233 -7.81 -5.34 -11.72
N SER A 234 -7.98 -5.81 -12.95
CA SER A 234 -9.16 -5.50 -13.76
C SER A 234 -10.45 -6.10 -13.21
N CYS A 235 -10.36 -7.25 -12.54
CA CYS A 235 -11.47 -7.89 -11.83
C CYS A 235 -11.68 -7.36 -10.40
N HIS A 236 -10.90 -6.37 -9.95
CA HIS A 236 -10.94 -5.86 -8.57
C HIS A 236 -10.73 -6.95 -7.49
N ILE A 237 -10.01 -8.02 -7.79
CA ILE A 237 -9.61 -9.02 -6.80
C ILE A 237 -8.45 -8.52 -5.94
N ILE A 238 -7.58 -7.72 -6.53
CA ILE A 238 -6.53 -6.95 -5.86
C ILE A 238 -6.62 -5.48 -6.24
N LEU A 239 -5.99 -4.62 -5.47
CA LEU A 239 -6.05 -3.16 -5.61
C LEU A 239 -5.70 -2.68 -7.03
N PRO A 240 -6.64 -2.02 -7.76
CA PRO A 240 -6.34 -1.42 -9.04
C PRO A 240 -5.53 -0.14 -8.90
N ARG A 241 -4.62 0.12 -9.86
CA ARG A 241 -3.81 1.34 -9.91
C ARG A 241 -4.62 2.63 -9.78
N LYS A 242 -5.76 2.72 -10.48
CA LYS A 242 -6.63 3.90 -10.47
C LYS A 242 -7.19 4.21 -9.08
N HIS A 243 -7.51 3.19 -8.28
CA HIS A 243 -8.00 3.36 -6.91
C HIS A 243 -6.91 3.89 -5.99
N HIS A 244 -5.71 3.30 -6.06
CA HIS A 244 -4.61 3.72 -5.20
C HIS A 244 -4.11 5.14 -5.53
N ARG A 245 -4.21 5.54 -6.79
CA ARG A 245 -3.88 6.91 -7.22
C ARG A 245 -4.71 7.98 -6.50
N ILE A 246 -5.96 7.70 -6.12
CA ILE A 246 -6.80 8.62 -5.35
C ILE A 246 -6.16 8.94 -3.99
N HIS A 247 -5.58 7.92 -3.33
CA HIS A 247 -4.86 8.09 -2.06
C HIS A 247 -3.64 9.02 -2.21
N HIS A 248 -2.90 8.94 -3.33
CA HIS A 248 -1.71 9.76 -3.58
C HIS A 248 -1.99 11.23 -3.93
N VAL A 249 -3.24 11.67 -3.94
CA VAL A 249 -3.58 13.09 -4.06
C VAL A 249 -3.46 13.74 -2.69
N ALA A 250 -2.58 14.76 -2.57
CA ALA A 250 -2.40 15.48 -1.32
C ALA A 250 -3.72 16.09 -0.81
N PRO A 251 -4.04 15.99 0.48
CA PRO A 251 -3.17 15.70 1.64
C PRO A 251 -3.09 14.22 2.07
N HIS A 252 -3.35 13.25 1.20
CA HIS A 252 -3.27 11.81 1.48
C HIS A 252 -4.20 11.34 2.62
N GLU A 253 -5.44 11.82 2.61
CA GLU A 253 -6.40 11.65 3.70
C GLU A 253 -7.53 10.66 3.40
N THR A 254 -7.44 9.93 2.27
CA THR A 254 -8.51 9.04 1.77
C THR A 254 -7.97 7.72 1.23
N TYR A 255 -8.84 6.72 1.06
CA TYR A 255 -8.55 5.49 0.32
C TYR A 255 -7.36 4.68 0.85
N PHE A 256 -7.27 4.50 2.16
CA PHE A 256 -6.16 3.85 2.85
C PHE A 256 -6.09 2.33 2.68
N CYS A 257 -7.21 1.65 2.27
CA CYS A 257 -7.20 0.20 2.07
C CYS A 257 -6.43 -0.17 0.81
N ILE A 258 -5.33 -0.93 0.96
CA ILE A 258 -4.35 -1.19 -0.10
C ILE A 258 -4.22 -2.67 -0.48
N THR A 259 -5.14 -3.52 -0.02
CA THR A 259 -5.18 -4.95 -0.39
C THR A 259 -6.10 -5.19 -1.59
N THR A 260 -7.40 -4.99 -1.43
CA THR A 260 -8.37 -5.05 -2.54
C THR A 260 -8.91 -3.67 -2.89
N GLY A 261 -8.96 -2.78 -1.91
CA GLY A 261 -9.59 -1.47 -2.00
C GLY A 261 -11.12 -1.52 -1.97
N TRP A 262 -11.73 -2.68 -1.65
CA TRP A 262 -13.19 -2.82 -1.60
C TRP A 262 -13.83 -1.93 -0.56
N LEU A 263 -13.13 -1.71 0.56
CA LEU A 263 -13.62 -0.89 1.65
C LEU A 263 -13.33 0.60 1.48
N ASN A 264 -12.53 1.02 0.51
CA ASN A 264 -12.19 2.42 0.32
C ASN A 264 -13.43 3.30 0.16
N TRP A 265 -14.28 2.99 -0.83
CA TRP A 265 -15.49 3.78 -1.08
C TRP A 265 -16.49 3.78 0.09
N PRO A 266 -16.87 2.62 0.70
CA PRO A 266 -17.84 2.64 1.81
C PRO A 266 -17.29 3.35 3.05
N LEU A 267 -16.02 3.19 3.42
CA LEU A 267 -15.41 3.88 4.57
C LEU A 267 -15.33 5.38 4.33
N GLU A 268 -14.99 5.81 3.11
CA GLU A 268 -14.98 7.22 2.75
C GLU A 268 -16.40 7.81 2.80
N ARG A 269 -17.39 7.08 2.29
CA ARG A 269 -18.79 7.53 2.29
C ARG A 269 -19.34 7.81 3.68
N ILE A 270 -18.94 7.03 4.68
CA ILE A 270 -19.33 7.25 6.09
C ILE A 270 -18.34 8.14 6.86
N ARG A 271 -17.32 8.69 6.17
CA ARG A 271 -16.28 9.54 6.77
C ARG A 271 -15.57 8.86 7.94
N PHE A 272 -15.31 7.55 7.81
CA PHE A 272 -14.76 6.73 8.89
C PHE A 272 -13.44 7.33 9.41
N TRP A 273 -12.45 7.52 8.54
CA TRP A 273 -11.11 7.96 8.92
C TRP A 273 -11.12 9.35 9.55
N SER A 274 -11.74 10.33 8.90
CA SER A 274 -11.82 11.71 9.40
C SER A 274 -12.58 11.82 10.72
N THR A 275 -13.59 10.99 10.95
CA THR A 275 -14.29 10.95 12.24
C THR A 275 -13.38 10.43 13.35
N PHE A 276 -12.62 9.35 13.10
CA PHE A 276 -11.67 8.82 14.08
C PHE A 276 -10.50 9.78 14.33
N GLU A 277 -10.03 10.49 13.32
CA GLU A 277 -9.02 11.56 13.48
C GLU A 277 -9.50 12.64 14.47
N LEU A 278 -10.70 13.14 14.27
CA LEU A 278 -11.29 14.14 15.18
C LEU A 278 -11.45 13.61 16.62
N VAL A 279 -11.86 12.34 16.77
CA VAL A 279 -11.99 11.71 18.09
C VAL A 279 -10.63 11.61 18.79
N ILE A 280 -9.60 11.13 18.07
CA ILE A 280 -8.25 10.97 18.63
C ILE A 280 -7.66 12.34 18.96
N GLU A 281 -7.77 13.32 18.07
CA GLU A 281 -7.30 14.70 18.33
C GLU A 281 -7.99 15.30 19.56
N HIS A 282 -9.30 15.10 19.71
CA HIS A 282 -10.06 15.59 20.86
C HIS A 282 -9.55 15.04 22.20
N PHE A 283 -9.24 13.73 22.25
CA PHE A 283 -8.82 13.08 23.49
C PHE A 283 -7.31 13.16 23.78
N THR A 284 -6.48 13.30 22.74
CA THR A 284 -5.02 13.24 22.89
C THR A 284 -4.32 14.57 22.63
N GLY A 285 -4.99 15.50 21.92
CA GLY A 285 -4.39 16.73 21.41
C GLY A 285 -3.42 16.51 20.24
N LEU A 286 -3.23 15.27 19.78
CA LEU A 286 -2.34 14.94 18.67
C LEU A 286 -3.02 15.31 17.34
N LYS A 287 -2.44 16.24 16.60
CA LYS A 287 -2.97 16.65 15.31
C LYS A 287 -2.61 15.65 14.20
N PRO A 288 -3.55 15.35 13.31
CA PRO A 288 -3.27 14.51 12.15
C PRO A 288 -2.18 15.15 11.27
N ARG A 289 -1.21 14.35 10.81
CA ARG A 289 -0.18 14.75 9.82
C ARG A 289 0.68 15.98 10.24
N ASP A 290 0.90 16.16 11.54
CA ASP A 290 1.63 17.31 12.11
C ASP A 290 3.10 17.36 11.64
N ASP A 291 3.69 16.22 11.31
CA ASP A 291 5.08 16.09 10.84
C ASP A 291 5.26 16.06 9.31
N ASP A 292 4.19 16.10 8.52
CA ASP A 292 4.26 16.09 7.06
C ASP A 292 5.15 17.21 6.50
N MET A 293 5.09 18.39 7.13
CA MET A 293 5.90 19.55 6.74
C MET A 293 7.40 19.38 7.04
N LYS A 294 7.78 18.43 7.91
CA LYS A 294 9.17 18.12 8.19
C LYS A 294 9.84 17.42 7.00
N TRP A 295 9.09 16.53 6.33
CA TRP A 295 9.59 15.68 5.24
C TRP A 295 9.23 16.23 3.86
N ALA A 296 8.04 16.80 3.69
CA ALA A 296 7.54 17.40 2.46
C ALA A 296 7.62 18.93 2.48
N LYS A 297 8.77 19.51 2.89
CA LYS A 297 8.93 20.97 2.94
C LYS A 297 8.50 21.61 1.64
N LYS A 298 7.44 22.41 1.65
CA LYS A 298 7.19 23.40 0.61
C LYS A 298 8.40 24.30 0.58
N LEU A 299 9.16 24.28 -0.50
CA LEU A 299 10.13 25.32 -0.80
C LEU A 299 9.31 26.59 -1.02
N THR A 300 9.36 27.51 -0.06
CA THR A 300 8.87 28.88 -0.19
C THR A 300 9.76 29.65 -1.16
#